data_8cb60fefa13c8d91fa9f80d11b465eb4
#
_entry.id   8cb60fefa13c8d91fa9f80d11b465eb4
#
_cell.length_a   1.000
_cell.length_b   1.000
_cell.length_c   1.000
_cell.angle_alpha   90.00
_cell.angle_beta   90.00
_cell.angle_gamma   90.00
#
_symmetry.space_group_name_H-M   'P 1'
#
loop_
_entity.id
_entity.type
_entity.pdbx_description
1 polymer ?
#
loop_
_entity_poly.entity_id
_entity_poly.type
_entity_poly.pdbx_seq_one_letter_code
_entity_poly.pdbx_strand_id
1 'polypeptide(L)'
;MSVMGLVNQAVTWYAASAVLAFVFAMHKPLSGAIAGIGGAVASAMLVVAGGAVLLMPERIHGGMLQFLHLTMRVGGVNALWLLAIGLSALPVSLFNISWHRHPQVKANGLLVNLLLAAATCAVVVTNIGSLVVMAEIMALCAAFLTGCAASGKLWFALGRLGTLLMAWTCWLVWSTYGTLELAQINLQAVDMMQNPLLWLPGLVGFALLAGAIPLHGWAPQAHAGASAPAAALFSTVVMKVGLYGMLTVSLAGGVPPLWWGVMLLALGMITAFIGGLYALMEHNIQRLLAYHTLENIGIILLGLGAFVTGVATRNSTLMVLGFIGGMYHLINHSLFKTTLFLGAGAVWFRTGHRDIEKLGGIGKKMPLISLAMLVGLMAMAALPPLNGFAGEWVIYQSFFKMSTGDLFIGRLLGPLLAVGLAITGALAVMCMAKVYGVTFLGAPRTKEAENATCAPWLMTLSVVLAAVFCLVGGIAAPWLLPLVSGAFPVQAQVSSVVSQPMIALLLIACPLLPFLLMIFFKGDRLAARSRGAAWVCGYDHEQSMVVTAHGFAMPVKEAFAPLLKLRHWLNPVRLVPGWQSASAPALLRGIALVELAVLVVIVISRGA
;
A
#
# COMPACT_ATOMS: atom_id res chain seq x y z
N MET A 1 14.27 -21.24 16.39
CA MET A 1 14.91 -19.95 16.04
C MET A 1 14.09 -18.86 16.72
N SER A 2 14.71 -17.93 17.46
CA SER A 2 13.96 -16.87 18.14
C SER A 2 13.41 -15.86 17.12
N VAL A 3 12.35 -15.13 17.47
CA VAL A 3 11.78 -14.06 16.65
C VAL A 3 12.86 -13.04 16.27
N MET A 4 13.69 -12.65 17.25
CA MET A 4 14.80 -11.72 17.04
C MET A 4 15.85 -12.26 16.07
N GLY A 5 16.14 -13.56 16.15
CA GLY A 5 17.04 -14.25 15.22
C GLY A 5 16.49 -14.24 13.79
N LEU A 6 15.19 -14.46 13.61
CA LEU A 6 14.54 -14.38 12.28
C LEU A 6 14.61 -12.99 11.68
N VAL A 7 14.34 -11.93 12.46
CA VAL A 7 14.43 -10.54 11.99
C VAL A 7 15.88 -10.17 11.63
N ASN A 8 16.85 -10.53 12.49
CA ASN A 8 18.28 -10.31 12.20
C ASN A 8 18.71 -10.99 10.90
N GLN A 9 18.33 -12.25 10.73
CA GLN A 9 18.65 -12.98 9.50
C GLN A 9 17.95 -12.40 8.26
N ALA A 10 16.68 -11.98 8.38
CA ALA A 10 15.99 -11.34 7.26
C ALA A 10 16.71 -10.07 6.80
N VAL A 11 17.11 -9.20 7.73
CA VAL A 11 17.90 -7.99 7.40
C VAL A 11 19.25 -8.36 6.78
N THR A 12 19.93 -9.38 7.31
CA THR A 12 21.20 -9.87 6.74
C THR A 12 21.02 -10.42 5.33
N TRP A 13 19.98 -11.21 5.06
CA TRP A 13 19.67 -11.72 3.73
C TRP A 13 19.36 -10.60 2.73
N TYR A 14 18.57 -9.59 3.12
CA TYR A 14 18.33 -8.41 2.29
C TYR A 14 19.65 -7.68 1.98
N ALA A 15 20.48 -7.40 3.00
CA ALA A 15 21.73 -6.68 2.81
C ALA A 15 22.73 -7.46 1.96
N ALA A 16 22.92 -8.75 2.24
CA ALA A 16 23.84 -9.59 1.49
C ALA A 16 23.39 -9.74 0.03
N SER A 17 22.11 -10.00 -0.22
CA SER A 17 21.59 -10.09 -1.58
C SER A 17 21.59 -8.76 -2.32
N ALA A 18 21.45 -7.62 -1.63
CA ALA A 18 21.61 -6.30 -2.22
C ALA A 18 23.04 -6.09 -2.75
N VAL A 19 24.05 -6.37 -1.92
CA VAL A 19 25.47 -6.24 -2.28
C VAL A 19 25.82 -7.19 -3.40
N LEU A 20 25.48 -8.48 -3.29
CA LEU A 20 25.77 -9.48 -4.33
C LEU A 20 25.06 -9.16 -5.65
N ALA A 21 23.82 -8.70 -5.62
CA ALA A 21 23.11 -8.27 -6.83
C ALA A 21 23.80 -7.07 -7.52
N PHE A 22 24.41 -6.18 -6.73
CA PHE A 22 25.19 -5.06 -7.26
C PHE A 22 26.50 -5.53 -7.89
N VAL A 23 27.24 -6.43 -7.24
CA VAL A 23 28.49 -7.01 -7.79
C VAL A 23 28.23 -7.68 -9.15
N PHE A 24 27.09 -8.37 -9.27
CA PHE A 24 26.69 -9.03 -10.52
C PHE A 24 25.80 -8.18 -11.42
N ALA A 25 25.72 -6.86 -11.23
CA ALA A 25 24.80 -5.97 -11.97
C ALA A 25 25.01 -6.00 -13.49
N MET A 26 26.22 -6.28 -13.98
CA MET A 26 26.52 -6.43 -15.40
C MET A 26 25.82 -7.65 -16.02
N HIS A 27 25.56 -8.70 -15.25
CA HIS A 27 24.82 -9.88 -15.68
C HIS A 27 23.40 -9.86 -15.12
N LYS A 28 22.50 -9.11 -15.77
CA LYS A 28 21.13 -8.83 -15.31
C LYS A 28 20.33 -10.06 -14.83
N PRO A 29 20.32 -11.22 -15.55
CA PRO A 29 19.59 -12.38 -15.09
C PRO A 29 20.10 -12.94 -13.75
N LEU A 30 21.42 -12.98 -13.56
CA LEU A 30 22.03 -13.44 -12.32
C LEU A 30 21.79 -12.46 -11.17
N SER A 31 21.99 -11.16 -11.41
CA SER A 31 21.67 -10.11 -10.46
C SER A 31 20.20 -10.17 -10.01
N GLY A 32 19.27 -10.34 -10.96
CA GLY A 32 17.84 -10.50 -10.69
C GLY A 32 17.51 -11.77 -9.90
N ALA A 33 18.17 -12.88 -10.19
CA ALA A 33 17.99 -14.14 -9.46
C ALA A 33 18.50 -14.03 -8.02
N ILE A 34 19.69 -13.46 -7.80
CA ILE A 34 20.27 -13.25 -6.47
C ILE A 34 19.35 -12.33 -5.64
N ALA A 35 18.98 -11.18 -6.20
CA ALA A 35 18.11 -10.24 -5.52
C ALA A 35 16.74 -10.86 -5.20
N GLY A 36 16.16 -11.58 -6.15
CA GLY A 36 14.82 -12.16 -5.99
C GLY A 36 14.79 -13.33 -5.01
N ILE A 37 15.74 -14.24 -5.07
CA ILE A 37 15.82 -15.38 -4.14
C ILE A 37 16.13 -14.88 -2.72
N GLY A 38 17.15 -14.03 -2.57
CA GLY A 38 17.51 -13.47 -1.26
C GLY A 38 16.38 -12.65 -0.65
N GLY A 39 15.73 -11.82 -1.48
CA GLY A 39 14.55 -11.05 -1.06
C GLY A 39 13.35 -11.95 -0.66
N ALA A 40 13.09 -13.03 -1.40
CA ALA A 40 12.01 -13.97 -1.07
C ALA A 40 12.27 -14.73 0.25
N VAL A 41 13.51 -15.19 0.47
CA VAL A 41 13.90 -15.86 1.72
C VAL A 41 13.76 -14.92 2.90
N ALA A 42 14.29 -13.70 2.80
CA ALA A 42 14.17 -12.68 3.85
C ALA A 42 12.70 -12.33 4.15
N SER A 43 11.88 -12.15 3.10
CA SER A 43 10.45 -11.86 3.24
C SER A 43 9.70 -12.99 3.93
N ALA A 44 9.99 -14.26 3.59
CA ALA A 44 9.41 -15.43 4.25
C ALA A 44 9.76 -15.47 5.75
N MET A 45 11.02 -15.13 6.10
CA MET A 45 11.44 -15.03 7.52
C MET A 45 10.66 -13.96 8.27
N LEU A 46 10.35 -12.81 7.64
CA LEU A 46 9.52 -11.75 8.25
C LEU A 46 8.08 -12.22 8.47
N VAL A 47 7.50 -12.98 7.52
CA VAL A 47 6.16 -13.56 7.68
C VAL A 47 6.13 -14.52 8.86
N VAL A 48 7.14 -15.40 8.98
CA VAL A 48 7.26 -16.33 10.10
C VAL A 48 7.47 -15.58 11.42
N ALA A 49 8.34 -14.58 11.45
CA ALA A 49 8.60 -13.78 12.65
C ALA A 49 7.34 -13.04 13.13
N GLY A 50 6.65 -12.34 12.22
CA GLY A 50 5.41 -11.62 12.53
C GLY A 50 4.29 -12.57 12.98
N GLY A 51 4.10 -13.68 12.27
CA GLY A 51 3.11 -14.71 12.63
C GLY A 51 3.39 -15.35 14.01
N ALA A 52 4.65 -15.65 14.30
CA ALA A 52 5.06 -16.22 15.59
C ALA A 52 4.73 -15.29 16.76
N VAL A 53 4.99 -13.98 16.64
CA VAL A 53 4.66 -13.00 17.69
C VAL A 53 3.16 -12.94 17.97
N LEU A 54 2.32 -13.00 16.93
CA LEU A 54 0.86 -12.95 17.09
C LEU A 54 0.28 -14.22 17.74
N LEU A 55 0.97 -15.35 17.58
CA LEU A 55 0.56 -16.66 18.11
C LEU A 55 1.17 -17.00 19.48
N MET A 56 2.21 -16.27 19.92
CA MET A 56 2.91 -16.54 21.19
C MET A 56 2.24 -15.84 22.39
N PRO A 57 2.29 -16.44 23.61
CA PRO A 57 1.82 -15.81 24.85
C PRO A 57 2.61 -14.53 25.19
N GLU A 58 3.93 -14.58 25.04
CA GLU A 58 4.82 -13.42 25.19
C GLU A 58 4.91 -12.68 23.88
N ARG A 59 4.34 -11.48 23.85
CA ARG A 59 4.17 -10.70 22.60
C ARG A 59 5.19 -9.58 22.42
N ILE A 60 6.19 -9.48 23.30
CA ILE A 60 7.22 -8.45 23.23
C ILE A 60 8.58 -9.14 23.31
N HIS A 61 9.35 -8.97 22.23
CA HIS A 61 10.72 -9.46 22.13
C HIS A 61 11.66 -8.26 21.97
N GLY A 62 12.63 -8.13 22.88
CA GLY A 62 13.67 -7.09 22.82
C GLY A 62 15.02 -7.69 22.43
N GLY A 63 15.87 -6.92 21.80
CA GLY A 63 17.21 -7.32 21.39
C GLY A 63 17.93 -6.25 20.57
N MET A 64 18.94 -6.70 19.84
CA MET A 64 19.77 -5.83 19.00
C MET A 64 19.81 -6.35 17.57
N LEU A 65 19.71 -5.44 16.62
CA LEU A 65 20.06 -5.69 15.23
C LEU A 65 21.59 -5.82 15.16
N GLN A 66 22.09 -7.06 15.15
CA GLN A 66 23.52 -7.38 15.34
C GLN A 66 24.44 -6.70 14.34
N PHE A 67 24.01 -6.63 13.06
CA PHE A 67 24.79 -6.03 11.99
C PHE A 67 24.91 -4.49 12.11
N LEU A 68 23.91 -3.82 12.71
CA LEU A 68 23.83 -2.36 12.80
C LEU A 68 23.96 -1.83 14.23
N HIS A 69 24.11 -2.70 15.21
CA HIS A 69 24.11 -2.40 16.65
C HIS A 69 22.96 -1.48 17.10
N LEU A 70 21.80 -1.61 16.44
CA LEU A 70 20.61 -0.85 16.78
C LEU A 70 19.70 -1.65 17.72
N THR A 71 19.26 -1.00 18.79
CA THR A 71 18.25 -1.59 19.68
C THR A 71 16.95 -1.80 18.93
N MET A 72 16.35 -2.99 19.05
CA MET A 72 15.09 -3.31 18.43
C MET A 72 14.12 -3.93 19.41
N ARG A 73 12.84 -3.75 19.12
CA ARG A 73 11.71 -4.32 19.83
C ARG A 73 10.68 -4.81 18.84
N VAL A 74 10.23 -6.04 18.99
CA VAL A 74 9.15 -6.61 18.20
C VAL A 74 8.01 -6.98 19.14
N GLY A 75 6.95 -6.17 19.11
CA GLY A 75 5.68 -6.44 19.78
C GLY A 75 4.59 -6.74 18.77
N GLY A 76 3.35 -6.92 19.23
CA GLY A 76 2.22 -7.22 18.36
C GLY A 76 2.01 -6.19 17.25
N VAL A 77 2.15 -4.89 17.56
CA VAL A 77 2.03 -3.81 16.57
C VAL A 77 3.11 -3.94 15.50
N ASN A 78 4.39 -4.09 15.89
CA ASN A 78 5.49 -4.26 14.94
C ASN A 78 5.31 -5.50 14.07
N ALA A 79 4.80 -6.60 14.67
CA ALA A 79 4.53 -7.86 13.97
C ALA A 79 3.54 -7.69 12.80
N LEU A 80 2.52 -6.84 12.95
CA LEU A 80 1.57 -6.54 11.88
C LEU A 80 2.25 -5.83 10.70
N TRP A 81 3.19 -4.91 10.95
CA TRP A 81 3.99 -4.28 9.89
C TRP A 81 4.97 -5.26 9.25
N LEU A 82 5.62 -6.12 10.04
CA LEU A 82 6.50 -7.17 9.49
C LEU A 82 5.72 -8.13 8.58
N LEU A 83 4.49 -8.50 8.95
CA LEU A 83 3.61 -9.29 8.10
C LEU A 83 3.25 -8.56 6.81
N ALA A 84 2.87 -7.28 6.89
CA ALA A 84 2.54 -6.50 5.70
C ALA A 84 3.73 -6.38 4.73
N ILE A 85 4.95 -6.14 5.25
CA ILE A 85 6.19 -6.10 4.47
C ILE A 85 6.49 -7.48 3.88
N GLY A 86 6.52 -8.54 4.69
CA GLY A 86 6.90 -9.88 4.27
C GLY A 86 5.93 -10.47 3.23
N LEU A 87 4.62 -10.37 3.47
CA LEU A 87 3.59 -10.91 2.58
C LEU A 87 3.54 -10.19 1.22
N SER A 88 3.89 -8.91 1.18
CA SER A 88 3.97 -8.16 -0.09
C SER A 88 5.33 -8.33 -0.79
N ALA A 89 6.43 -8.28 -0.04
CA ALA A 89 7.77 -8.38 -0.61
C ALA A 89 8.09 -9.78 -1.16
N LEU A 90 7.50 -10.84 -0.61
CA LEU A 90 7.69 -12.20 -1.09
C LEU A 90 7.28 -12.37 -2.57
N PRO A 91 6.02 -12.11 -2.98
CA PRO A 91 5.65 -12.22 -4.38
C PRO A 91 6.35 -11.17 -5.26
N VAL A 92 6.65 -9.96 -4.76
CA VAL A 92 7.42 -8.95 -5.51
C VAL A 92 8.83 -9.46 -5.82
N SER A 93 9.50 -10.09 -4.86
CA SER A 93 10.85 -10.65 -5.05
C SER A 93 10.86 -11.78 -6.08
N LEU A 94 9.89 -12.69 -6.04
CA LEU A 94 9.75 -13.76 -7.04
C LEU A 94 9.46 -13.18 -8.44
N PHE A 95 8.59 -12.19 -8.55
CA PHE A 95 8.28 -11.50 -9.80
C PHE A 95 9.54 -10.85 -10.42
N ASN A 96 10.35 -10.24 -9.57
CA ASN A 96 11.54 -9.51 -9.98
C ASN A 96 12.60 -10.40 -10.66
N ILE A 97 12.66 -11.71 -10.36
CA ILE A 97 13.54 -12.68 -11.02
C ILE A 97 13.28 -12.71 -12.53
N SER A 98 12.02 -12.81 -12.92
CA SER A 98 11.65 -12.83 -14.35
C SER A 98 11.68 -11.43 -14.97
N TRP A 99 11.41 -10.38 -14.19
CA TRP A 99 11.44 -8.99 -14.64
C TRP A 99 12.81 -8.59 -15.19
N HIS A 100 13.91 -9.00 -14.55
CA HIS A 100 15.28 -8.69 -14.95
C HIS A 100 15.72 -9.37 -16.27
N ARG A 101 14.98 -10.37 -16.75
CA ARG A 101 15.26 -11.02 -18.03
C ARG A 101 14.85 -10.17 -19.24
N HIS A 102 14.04 -9.13 -19.06
CA HIS A 102 13.64 -8.24 -20.14
C HIS A 102 14.80 -7.32 -20.53
N PRO A 103 15.15 -7.21 -21.83
CA PRO A 103 16.34 -6.45 -22.29
C PRO A 103 16.35 -4.99 -21.87
N GLN A 104 15.17 -4.35 -21.85
CA GLN A 104 15.02 -2.92 -21.54
C GLN A 104 15.02 -2.62 -20.04
N VAL A 105 14.96 -3.62 -19.18
CA VAL A 105 14.93 -3.43 -17.72
C VAL A 105 16.35 -3.22 -17.20
N LYS A 106 16.52 -2.24 -16.31
CA LYS A 106 17.78 -2.00 -15.59
C LYS A 106 17.86 -2.91 -14.36
N ALA A 107 19.08 -3.35 -14.01
CA ALA A 107 19.32 -4.06 -12.76
C ALA A 107 19.03 -3.14 -11.56
N ASN A 108 18.13 -3.56 -10.68
CA ASN A 108 17.69 -2.78 -9.52
C ASN A 108 17.80 -3.55 -8.18
N GLY A 109 18.44 -4.72 -8.20
CA GLY A 109 18.48 -5.64 -7.06
C GLY A 109 19.08 -5.03 -5.78
N LEU A 110 20.12 -4.18 -5.91
CA LEU A 110 20.69 -3.42 -4.80
C LEU A 110 19.61 -2.55 -4.12
N LEU A 111 18.96 -1.70 -4.91
CA LEU A 111 18.04 -0.69 -4.38
C LEU A 111 16.77 -1.32 -3.79
N VAL A 112 16.26 -2.39 -4.42
CA VAL A 112 15.07 -3.11 -3.95
C VAL A 112 15.33 -3.76 -2.59
N ASN A 113 16.45 -4.48 -2.45
CA ASN A 113 16.73 -5.19 -1.21
C ASN A 113 17.23 -4.25 -0.09
N LEU A 114 17.94 -3.18 -0.43
CA LEU A 114 18.30 -2.14 0.55
C LEU A 114 17.07 -1.39 1.05
N LEU A 115 16.09 -1.09 0.17
CA LEU A 115 14.79 -0.53 0.56
C LEU A 115 14.06 -1.44 1.56
N LEU A 116 14.00 -2.75 1.29
CA LEU A 116 13.34 -3.72 2.15
C LEU A 116 14.07 -3.89 3.50
N ALA A 117 15.41 -3.90 3.50
CA ALA A 117 16.19 -3.91 4.73
C ALA A 117 15.91 -2.68 5.59
N ALA A 118 15.98 -1.49 4.99
CA ALA A 118 15.73 -0.23 5.69
C ALA A 118 14.30 -0.13 6.22
N ALA A 119 13.30 -0.55 5.44
CA ALA A 119 11.90 -0.60 5.86
C ALA A 119 11.68 -1.56 7.04
N THR A 120 12.33 -2.72 7.02
CA THR A 120 12.27 -3.70 8.11
C THR A 120 12.88 -3.11 9.39
N CYS A 121 14.07 -2.49 9.28
CA CYS A 121 14.70 -1.82 10.42
C CYS A 121 13.83 -0.69 10.97
N ALA A 122 13.25 0.15 10.10
CA ALA A 122 12.42 1.29 10.50
C ALA A 122 11.25 0.89 11.43
N VAL A 123 10.63 -0.26 11.19
CA VAL A 123 9.46 -0.69 11.97
C VAL A 123 9.80 -1.47 13.25
N VAL A 124 11.08 -1.79 13.51
CA VAL A 124 11.48 -2.55 14.70
C VAL A 124 12.42 -1.77 15.64
N VAL A 125 13.07 -0.70 15.18
CA VAL A 125 13.97 0.10 16.02
C VAL A 125 13.22 0.82 17.13
N THR A 126 13.87 0.98 18.30
CA THR A 126 13.29 1.62 19.48
C THR A 126 13.57 3.10 19.57
N ASN A 127 14.45 3.61 18.74
CA ASN A 127 14.92 5.00 18.74
C ASN A 127 14.29 5.77 17.56
N ILE A 128 13.65 6.92 17.84
CA ILE A 128 12.98 7.72 16.81
C ILE A 128 13.98 8.29 15.77
N GLY A 129 15.20 8.62 16.18
CA GLY A 129 16.25 9.06 15.26
C GLY A 129 16.65 7.95 14.29
N SER A 130 16.79 6.71 14.79
CA SER A 130 17.05 5.54 13.96
C SER A 130 15.89 5.25 12.99
N LEU A 131 14.64 5.42 13.44
CA LEU A 131 13.46 5.31 12.58
C LEU A 131 13.55 6.31 11.41
N VAL A 132 13.88 7.57 11.68
CA VAL A 132 13.99 8.61 10.64
C VAL A 132 15.12 8.30 9.66
N VAL A 133 16.29 7.86 10.14
CA VAL A 133 17.44 7.48 9.28
C VAL A 133 17.07 6.29 8.38
N MET A 134 16.42 5.26 8.92
CA MET A 134 16.00 4.09 8.13
C MET A 134 14.92 4.45 7.12
N ALA A 135 13.94 5.28 7.50
CA ALA A 135 12.92 5.79 6.58
C ALA A 135 13.55 6.61 5.45
N GLU A 136 14.63 7.37 5.75
CA GLU A 136 15.34 8.15 4.77
C GLU A 136 16.13 7.28 3.77
N ILE A 137 16.87 6.27 4.24
CA ILE A 137 17.56 5.32 3.36
C ILE A 137 16.54 4.64 2.43
N MET A 138 15.40 4.21 2.97
CA MET A 138 14.30 3.63 2.20
C MET A 138 13.77 4.61 1.14
N ALA A 139 13.51 5.87 1.52
CA ALA A 139 12.97 6.89 0.62
C ALA A 139 13.95 7.25 -0.51
N LEU A 140 15.26 7.30 -0.22
CA LEU A 140 16.30 7.52 -1.22
C LEU A 140 16.38 6.35 -2.22
N CYS A 141 16.36 5.11 -1.74
CA CYS A 141 16.29 3.93 -2.62
C CYS A 141 15.06 4.00 -3.54
N ALA A 142 13.90 4.38 -2.99
CA ALA A 142 12.67 4.54 -3.76
C ALA A 142 12.78 5.68 -4.79
N ALA A 143 13.40 6.80 -4.46
CA ALA A 143 13.63 7.90 -5.39
C ALA A 143 14.50 7.46 -6.60
N PHE A 144 15.55 6.66 -6.38
CA PHE A 144 16.36 6.09 -7.46
C PHE A 144 15.59 5.06 -8.30
N LEU A 145 14.67 4.30 -7.70
CA LEU A 145 13.85 3.32 -8.40
C LEU A 145 12.76 3.95 -9.28
N THR A 146 12.44 5.23 -9.13
CA THR A 146 11.46 5.92 -10.00
C THR A 146 11.90 6.05 -11.45
N GLY A 147 13.19 5.99 -11.73
CA GLY A 147 13.75 5.86 -13.08
C GLY A 147 13.58 7.05 -14.03
N CYS A 148 12.59 7.91 -13.81
CA CYS A 148 12.27 9.07 -14.65
C CYS A 148 12.77 10.37 -14.02
N ALA A 149 13.45 11.22 -14.78
CA ALA A 149 14.05 12.45 -14.28
C ALA A 149 13.04 13.41 -13.63
N ALA A 150 11.87 13.61 -14.23
CA ALA A 150 10.84 14.49 -13.68
C ALA A 150 10.19 13.95 -12.41
N SER A 151 9.84 12.66 -12.40
CA SER A 151 9.26 11.98 -11.23
C SER A 151 10.24 11.90 -10.07
N GLY A 152 11.51 11.60 -10.37
CA GLY A 152 12.57 11.55 -9.36
C GLY A 152 12.85 12.89 -8.70
N LYS A 153 12.80 14.00 -9.44
CA LYS A 153 12.95 15.35 -8.87
C LYS A 153 11.89 15.64 -7.82
N LEU A 154 10.64 15.41 -8.16
CA LEU A 154 9.52 15.72 -7.28
C LEU A 154 9.57 14.86 -6.01
N TRP A 155 9.86 13.57 -6.18
CA TRP A 155 10.08 12.68 -5.05
C TRP A 155 11.21 13.16 -4.15
N PHE A 156 12.37 13.47 -4.74
CA PHE A 156 13.53 13.92 -3.98
C PHE A 156 13.22 15.22 -3.20
N ALA A 157 12.65 16.22 -3.86
CA ALA A 157 12.36 17.51 -3.22
C ALA A 157 11.37 17.39 -2.04
N LEU A 158 10.26 16.68 -2.26
CA LEU A 158 9.26 16.48 -1.20
C LEU A 158 9.78 15.53 -0.12
N GLY A 159 10.55 14.51 -0.50
CA GLY A 159 11.21 13.61 0.46
C GLY A 159 12.16 14.37 1.39
N ARG A 160 13.00 15.29 0.86
CA ARG A 160 13.88 16.14 1.70
C ARG A 160 13.10 17.01 2.66
N LEU A 161 12.01 17.63 2.19
CA LEU A 161 11.15 18.40 3.10
C LEU A 161 10.60 17.51 4.23
N GLY A 162 10.15 16.31 3.91
CA GLY A 162 9.67 15.34 4.91
C GLY A 162 10.76 14.98 5.91
N THR A 163 11.97 14.66 5.45
CA THR A 163 13.10 14.31 6.31
C THR A 163 13.50 15.46 7.21
N LEU A 164 13.54 16.70 6.70
CA LEU A 164 13.83 17.88 7.51
C LEU A 164 12.81 18.09 8.64
N LEU A 165 11.53 17.87 8.34
CA LEU A 165 10.46 17.96 9.35
C LEU A 165 10.58 16.84 10.41
N MET A 166 10.90 15.62 9.99
CA MET A 166 11.14 14.49 10.91
C MET A 166 12.39 14.75 11.78
N ALA A 167 13.48 15.23 11.18
CA ALA A 167 14.69 15.60 11.89
C ALA A 167 14.47 16.75 12.88
N TRP A 168 13.65 17.73 12.50
CA TRP A 168 13.24 18.80 13.41
C TRP A 168 12.49 18.25 14.62
N THR A 169 11.56 17.32 14.44
CA THR A 169 10.93 16.64 15.58
C THR A 169 11.95 15.91 16.45
N CYS A 170 12.91 15.20 15.87
CA CYS A 170 13.98 14.56 16.66
C CYS A 170 14.76 15.58 17.50
N TRP A 171 15.10 16.74 16.94
CA TRP A 171 15.76 17.81 17.67
C TRP A 171 14.89 18.37 18.81
N LEU A 172 13.60 18.63 18.56
CA LEU A 172 12.67 19.09 19.59
C LEU A 172 12.51 18.07 20.72
N VAL A 173 12.35 16.78 20.37
CA VAL A 173 12.24 15.68 21.34
C VAL A 173 13.51 15.57 22.17
N TRP A 174 14.68 15.58 21.52
CA TRP A 174 15.95 15.51 22.22
C TRP A 174 16.19 16.71 23.14
N SER A 175 15.86 17.92 22.71
CA SER A 175 15.98 19.13 23.52
C SER A 175 15.04 19.15 24.73
N THR A 176 13.89 18.46 24.64
CA THR A 176 12.88 18.42 25.70
C THR A 176 13.14 17.28 26.69
N TYR A 177 13.43 16.07 26.17
CA TYR A 177 13.53 14.85 27.00
C TYR A 177 14.97 14.36 27.19
N GLY A 178 15.97 14.93 26.51
CA GLY A 178 17.37 14.49 26.57
C GLY A 178 17.63 13.12 25.96
N THR A 179 16.65 12.53 25.30
CA THR A 179 16.72 11.17 24.72
C THR A 179 15.87 11.07 23.46
N LEU A 180 16.22 10.12 22.58
CA LEU A 180 15.42 9.72 21.42
C LEU A 180 14.87 8.29 21.55
N GLU A 181 15.12 7.62 22.69
CA GLU A 181 14.58 6.29 22.96
C GLU A 181 13.10 6.35 23.34
N LEU A 182 12.23 5.72 22.53
CA LEU A 182 10.77 5.79 22.69
C LEU A 182 10.29 5.32 24.07
N ALA A 183 10.92 4.28 24.64
CA ALA A 183 10.57 3.79 25.96
C ALA A 183 10.85 4.82 27.06
N GLN A 184 11.97 5.56 26.97
CA GLN A 184 12.35 6.59 27.93
C GLN A 184 11.48 7.84 27.79
N ILE A 185 11.14 8.21 26.53
CA ILE A 185 10.20 9.30 26.25
C ILE A 185 8.83 8.99 26.87
N ASN A 186 8.29 7.80 26.67
CA ASN A 186 7.00 7.38 27.22
C ASN A 186 6.96 7.39 28.76
N LEU A 187 8.10 7.11 29.43
CA LEU A 187 8.20 7.18 30.89
C LEU A 187 8.20 8.63 31.42
N GLN A 188 8.73 9.57 30.62
CA GLN A 188 8.82 10.99 31.00
C GLN A 188 7.61 11.79 30.54
N ALA A 189 6.97 11.38 29.44
CA ALA A 189 5.81 12.06 28.89
C ALA A 189 4.55 11.67 29.66
N VAL A 190 4.07 12.57 30.50
CA VAL A 190 2.83 12.36 31.28
C VAL A 190 1.62 12.52 30.37
N ASP A 191 1.61 13.55 29.51
CA ASP A 191 0.51 13.86 28.61
C ASP A 191 0.99 14.69 27.42
N MET A 192 0.68 14.25 26.18
CA MET A 192 0.94 15.00 24.96
C MET A 192 0.17 16.32 24.89
N MET A 193 -0.95 16.43 25.61
CA MET A 193 -1.73 17.68 25.69
C MET A 193 -0.91 18.88 26.16
N GLN A 194 0.17 18.64 26.89
CA GLN A 194 1.04 19.72 27.37
C GLN A 194 1.92 20.30 26.25
N ASN A 195 2.28 19.51 25.22
CA ASN A 195 3.14 19.97 24.15
C ASN A 195 2.91 19.26 22.78
N PRO A 196 1.70 19.35 22.19
CA PRO A 196 1.40 18.67 20.93
C PRO A 196 2.21 19.19 19.74
N LEU A 197 2.65 20.45 19.79
CA LEU A 197 3.42 21.09 18.71
C LEU A 197 4.81 20.47 18.51
N LEU A 198 5.36 19.82 19.54
CA LEU A 198 6.62 19.10 19.49
C LEU A 198 6.59 17.95 18.46
N TRP A 199 5.45 17.28 18.33
CA TRP A 199 5.25 16.12 17.48
C TRP A 199 4.68 16.44 16.09
N LEU A 200 4.12 17.64 15.92
CA LEU A 200 3.43 18.03 14.68
C LEU A 200 4.35 18.04 13.44
N PRO A 201 5.60 18.55 13.48
CA PRO A 201 6.48 18.49 12.30
C PRO A 201 6.74 17.05 11.86
N GLY A 202 6.98 16.13 12.82
CA GLY A 202 7.15 14.70 12.53
C GLY A 202 5.92 14.07 11.91
N LEU A 203 4.73 14.40 12.41
CA LEU A 203 3.48 13.94 11.82
C LEU A 203 3.36 14.39 10.36
N VAL A 204 3.65 15.65 10.06
CA VAL A 204 3.62 16.18 8.68
C VAL A 204 4.68 15.51 7.80
N GLY A 205 5.90 15.28 8.33
CA GLY A 205 6.97 14.58 7.62
C GLY A 205 6.60 13.13 7.26
N PHE A 206 6.05 12.38 8.21
CA PHE A 206 5.58 11.02 7.96
C PHE A 206 4.31 10.98 7.11
N ALA A 207 3.41 11.95 7.22
CA ALA A 207 2.24 12.08 6.34
C ALA A 207 2.66 12.34 4.88
N LEU A 208 3.74 13.11 4.66
CA LEU A 208 4.34 13.29 3.35
C LEU A 208 4.88 11.97 2.81
N LEU A 209 5.60 11.19 3.61
CA LEU A 209 6.08 9.86 3.22
C LEU A 209 4.94 8.89 2.96
N ALA A 210 3.86 8.93 3.74
CA ALA A 210 2.64 8.14 3.52
C ALA A 210 1.84 8.60 2.29
N GLY A 211 2.11 9.79 1.77
CA GLY A 211 1.37 10.36 0.63
C GLY A 211 -0.02 10.88 1.00
N ALA A 212 -0.25 11.30 2.24
CA ALA A 212 -1.53 11.87 2.63
C ALA A 212 -1.80 13.19 1.89
N ILE A 213 -3.03 13.42 1.46
CA ILE A 213 -3.41 14.65 0.75
C ILE A 213 -3.53 15.80 1.76
N PRO A 214 -2.87 16.97 1.53
CA PRO A 214 -2.39 17.49 0.24
C PRO A 214 -0.93 17.15 -0.12
N LEU A 215 -0.21 16.39 0.67
CA LEU A 215 1.24 16.15 0.54
C LEU A 215 1.60 15.04 -0.46
N HIS A 216 0.64 14.57 -1.24
CA HIS A 216 0.70 13.37 -2.08
C HIS A 216 1.37 13.55 -3.46
N GLY A 217 1.71 14.77 -3.87
CA GLY A 217 2.03 15.11 -5.27
C GLY A 217 3.13 14.24 -5.91
N TRP A 218 4.00 13.66 -5.12
CA TRP A 218 5.08 12.77 -5.57
C TRP A 218 4.59 11.36 -5.94
N ALA A 219 3.58 10.81 -5.21
CA ALA A 219 3.25 9.39 -5.26
C ALA A 219 2.72 8.92 -6.64
N PRO A 220 1.74 9.58 -7.29
CA PRO A 220 1.28 9.16 -8.62
C PRO A 220 2.37 9.23 -9.68
N GLN A 221 3.25 10.23 -9.59
CA GLN A 221 4.38 10.42 -10.49
C GLN A 221 5.45 9.34 -10.30
N ALA A 222 5.80 9.04 -9.05
CA ALA A 222 6.78 8.02 -8.69
C ALA A 222 6.35 6.63 -9.16
N HIS A 223 5.11 6.22 -8.89
CA HIS A 223 4.59 4.92 -9.33
C HIS A 223 4.54 4.81 -10.85
N ALA A 224 4.10 5.86 -11.56
CA ALA A 224 4.07 5.86 -13.01
C ALA A 224 5.47 5.83 -13.66
N GLY A 225 6.48 6.39 -12.99
CA GLY A 225 7.87 6.41 -13.46
C GLY A 225 8.66 5.13 -13.14
N ALA A 226 8.21 4.35 -12.16
CA ALA A 226 8.92 3.17 -11.67
C ALA A 226 8.62 1.89 -12.48
N SER A 227 9.45 0.86 -12.27
CA SER A 227 9.14 -0.51 -12.67
C SER A 227 7.96 -1.06 -11.86
N ALA A 228 7.25 -2.06 -12.38
CA ALA A 228 6.11 -2.64 -11.68
C ALA A 228 6.46 -3.22 -10.28
N PRO A 229 7.57 -3.97 -10.10
CA PRO A 229 8.00 -4.42 -8.77
C PRO A 229 8.28 -3.26 -7.81
N ALA A 230 8.96 -2.20 -8.29
CA ALA A 230 9.25 -1.03 -7.46
C ALA A 230 7.97 -0.27 -7.09
N ALA A 231 7.06 -0.05 -8.04
CA ALA A 231 5.77 0.60 -7.78
C ALA A 231 4.93 -0.20 -6.76
N ALA A 232 4.94 -1.53 -6.82
CA ALA A 232 4.31 -2.37 -5.81
C ALA A 232 4.89 -2.09 -4.41
N LEU A 233 6.22 -2.04 -4.26
CA LEU A 233 6.87 -1.76 -2.97
C LEU A 233 6.62 -0.33 -2.47
N PHE A 234 6.51 0.66 -3.35
CA PHE A 234 6.15 2.02 -2.91
C PHE A 234 4.79 2.04 -2.23
N SER A 235 3.81 1.38 -2.85
CA SER A 235 2.46 1.27 -2.32
C SER A 235 2.39 0.43 -1.04
N THR A 236 3.08 -0.72 -1.01
CA THR A 236 2.88 -1.75 0.03
C THR A 236 3.89 -1.69 1.17
N VAL A 237 5.03 -1.02 1.00
CA VAL A 237 6.10 -0.92 2.00
C VAL A 237 6.40 0.52 2.35
N VAL A 238 6.80 1.35 1.38
CA VAL A 238 7.29 2.72 1.65
C VAL A 238 6.22 3.56 2.34
N MET A 239 5.02 3.63 1.79
CA MET A 239 3.93 4.42 2.37
C MET A 239 3.46 3.87 3.72
N LYS A 240 3.65 2.55 3.99
CA LYS A 240 3.35 1.94 5.29
C LYS A 240 4.32 2.37 6.39
N VAL A 241 5.60 2.54 6.07
CA VAL A 241 6.57 3.12 7.02
C VAL A 241 6.18 4.56 7.36
N GLY A 242 5.64 5.33 6.41
CA GLY A 242 5.03 6.62 6.69
C GLY A 242 3.88 6.53 7.72
N LEU A 243 2.96 5.60 7.52
CA LEU A 243 1.86 5.35 8.48
C LEU A 243 2.37 4.88 9.85
N TYR A 244 3.42 4.05 9.88
CA TYR A 244 4.09 3.63 11.13
C TYR A 244 4.63 4.83 11.89
N GLY A 245 5.34 5.72 11.21
CA GLY A 245 5.84 6.95 11.80
C GLY A 245 4.73 7.88 12.29
N MET A 246 3.64 8.04 11.52
CA MET A 246 2.47 8.82 11.95
C MET A 246 1.85 8.27 13.24
N LEU A 247 1.70 6.94 13.34
CA LEU A 247 1.20 6.29 14.55
C LEU A 247 2.18 6.47 15.72
N THR A 248 3.48 6.29 15.48
CA THR A 248 4.53 6.43 16.50
C THR A 248 4.52 7.83 17.09
N VAL A 249 4.56 8.89 16.27
CA VAL A 249 4.54 10.28 16.77
C VAL A 249 3.22 10.66 17.41
N SER A 250 2.12 10.01 17.05
CA SER A 250 0.80 10.25 17.65
C SER A 250 0.68 9.69 19.08
N LEU A 251 1.53 8.75 19.46
CA LEU A 251 1.44 8.04 20.76
C LEU A 251 2.69 8.20 21.64
N ALA A 252 3.82 8.60 21.06
CA ALA A 252 5.10 8.67 21.79
C ALA A 252 5.10 9.70 22.92
N GLY A 253 4.31 10.75 22.79
CA GLY A 253 4.17 11.82 23.81
C GLY A 253 3.09 11.57 24.87
N GLY A 254 2.56 10.35 24.99
CA GLY A 254 1.46 10.01 25.91
C GLY A 254 0.08 10.10 25.27
N VAL A 255 -0.95 10.48 26.06
CA VAL A 255 -2.33 10.56 25.55
C VAL A 255 -2.49 11.78 24.63
N PRO A 256 -2.87 11.57 23.35
CA PRO A 256 -3.03 12.67 22.41
C PRO A 256 -4.28 13.51 22.71
N PRO A 257 -4.30 14.81 22.36
CA PRO A 257 -5.50 15.62 22.47
C PRO A 257 -6.55 15.17 21.45
N LEU A 258 -7.84 15.38 21.78
CA LEU A 258 -8.97 14.98 20.93
C LEU A 258 -8.85 15.51 19.48
N TRP A 259 -8.43 16.77 19.32
CA TRP A 259 -8.29 17.38 18.01
C TRP A 259 -7.28 16.67 17.11
N TRP A 260 -6.28 15.98 17.70
CA TRP A 260 -5.30 15.18 16.94
C TRP A 260 -5.96 13.99 16.23
N GLY A 261 -6.80 13.23 16.96
CA GLY A 261 -7.57 12.13 16.37
C GLY A 261 -8.55 12.63 15.30
N VAL A 262 -9.26 13.73 15.57
CA VAL A 262 -10.19 14.36 14.62
C VAL A 262 -9.45 14.83 13.36
N MET A 263 -8.26 15.41 13.51
CA MET A 263 -7.41 15.81 12.38
C MET A 263 -7.01 14.61 11.52
N LEU A 264 -6.62 13.48 12.13
CA LEU A 264 -6.30 12.26 11.39
C LEU A 264 -7.52 11.70 10.64
N LEU A 265 -8.71 11.75 11.23
CA LEU A 265 -9.96 11.36 10.56
C LEU A 265 -10.27 12.26 9.36
N ALA A 266 -10.15 13.58 9.53
CA ALA A 266 -10.34 14.53 8.43
C ALA A 266 -9.32 14.32 7.30
N LEU A 267 -8.04 14.18 7.66
CA LEU A 267 -6.96 13.88 6.71
C LEU A 267 -7.22 12.57 5.97
N GLY A 268 -7.64 11.52 6.68
CA GLY A 268 -8.00 10.22 6.13
C GLY A 268 -9.14 10.32 5.13
N MET A 269 -10.23 11.01 5.48
CA MET A 269 -11.40 11.16 4.60
C MET A 269 -11.08 11.94 3.34
N ILE A 270 -10.37 13.08 3.46
CA ILE A 270 -9.95 13.88 2.30
C ILE A 270 -9.04 13.06 1.38
N THR A 271 -8.10 12.30 1.96
CA THR A 271 -7.17 11.46 1.21
C THR A 271 -7.90 10.33 0.49
N ALA A 272 -8.85 9.66 1.17
CA ALA A 272 -9.63 8.58 0.58
C ALA A 272 -10.50 9.07 -0.59
N PHE A 273 -11.29 10.10 -0.37
CA PHE A 273 -12.20 10.62 -1.39
C PHE A 273 -11.47 11.17 -2.63
N ILE A 274 -10.48 12.03 -2.43
CA ILE A 274 -9.73 12.62 -3.55
C ILE A 274 -8.90 11.55 -4.28
N GLY A 275 -8.33 10.60 -3.56
CA GLY A 275 -7.61 9.47 -4.16
C GLY A 275 -8.50 8.66 -5.11
N GLY A 276 -9.69 8.25 -4.66
CA GLY A 276 -10.68 7.53 -5.48
C GLY A 276 -11.16 8.34 -6.69
N LEU A 277 -11.44 9.63 -6.48
CA LEU A 277 -11.88 10.53 -7.55
C LEU A 277 -10.83 10.65 -8.67
N TYR A 278 -9.56 10.89 -8.32
CA TYR A 278 -8.48 10.99 -9.32
C TYR A 278 -8.17 9.65 -9.99
N ALA A 279 -8.26 8.53 -9.28
CA ALA A 279 -8.08 7.22 -9.86
C ALA A 279 -9.06 6.95 -11.01
N LEU A 280 -10.33 7.34 -10.83
CA LEU A 280 -11.36 7.16 -11.85
C LEU A 280 -11.07 7.96 -13.13
N MET A 281 -10.35 9.08 -13.03
CA MET A 281 -10.02 9.93 -14.18
C MET A 281 -8.73 9.53 -14.92
N GLU A 282 -7.91 8.63 -14.35
CA GLU A 282 -6.62 8.24 -14.93
C GLU A 282 -6.77 7.10 -15.95
N HIS A 283 -5.87 7.09 -16.94
CA HIS A 283 -5.78 6.07 -18.00
C HIS A 283 -4.50 5.24 -17.91
N ASN A 284 -3.41 5.80 -17.36
CA ASN A 284 -2.21 5.03 -17.06
C ASN A 284 -2.47 4.14 -15.85
N ILE A 285 -2.45 2.81 -16.04
CA ILE A 285 -2.82 1.85 -15.00
C ILE A 285 -1.97 1.97 -13.73
N GLN A 286 -0.66 2.23 -13.83
CA GLN A 286 0.20 2.39 -12.64
C GLN A 286 -0.12 3.67 -11.87
N ARG A 287 -0.41 4.78 -12.58
CA ARG A 287 -0.82 6.04 -11.95
C ARG A 287 -2.20 5.94 -11.34
N LEU A 288 -3.11 5.24 -12.01
CA LEU A 288 -4.44 4.91 -11.51
C LEU A 288 -4.35 4.12 -10.20
N LEU A 289 -3.54 3.06 -10.17
CA LEU A 289 -3.32 2.25 -8.98
C LEU A 289 -2.63 3.05 -7.86
N ALA A 290 -1.79 4.03 -8.19
CA ALA A 290 -1.20 4.93 -7.21
C ALA A 290 -2.25 5.83 -6.54
N TYR A 291 -3.19 6.39 -7.29
CA TYR A 291 -4.30 7.15 -6.70
C TYR A 291 -5.20 6.27 -5.81
N HIS A 292 -5.46 5.04 -6.21
CA HIS A 292 -6.13 4.07 -5.33
C HIS A 292 -5.27 3.68 -4.11
N THR A 293 -3.95 3.80 -4.20
CA THR A 293 -3.09 3.66 -3.01
C THR A 293 -3.34 4.81 -2.04
N LEU A 294 -3.41 6.04 -2.53
CA LEU A 294 -3.76 7.21 -1.70
C LEU A 294 -5.13 7.05 -1.06
N GLU A 295 -6.13 6.64 -1.84
CA GLU A 295 -7.47 6.32 -1.33
C GLU A 295 -7.39 5.37 -0.13
N ASN A 296 -6.70 4.26 -0.28
CA ASN A 296 -6.59 3.25 0.77
C ASN A 296 -5.71 3.68 1.95
N ILE A 297 -4.68 4.51 1.73
CA ILE A 297 -3.94 5.18 2.81
C ILE A 297 -4.92 6.04 3.64
N GLY A 298 -5.82 6.75 2.97
CA GLY A 298 -6.89 7.49 3.63
C GLY A 298 -7.81 6.59 4.46
N ILE A 299 -8.21 5.44 3.94
CA ILE A 299 -9.05 4.47 4.67
C ILE A 299 -8.32 3.90 5.90
N ILE A 300 -7.02 3.58 5.78
CA ILE A 300 -6.20 3.16 6.93
C ILE A 300 -6.13 4.29 7.97
N LEU A 301 -5.93 5.55 7.53
CA LEU A 301 -5.91 6.71 8.41
C LEU A 301 -7.26 6.93 9.12
N LEU A 302 -8.38 6.61 8.49
CA LEU A 302 -9.70 6.62 9.14
C LEU A 302 -9.74 5.63 10.31
N GLY A 303 -9.25 4.41 10.11
CA GLY A 303 -9.13 3.42 11.20
C GLY A 303 -8.19 3.88 12.31
N LEU A 304 -6.99 4.34 11.96
CA LEU A 304 -5.99 4.84 12.92
C LEU A 304 -6.46 6.13 13.61
N GLY A 305 -7.16 7.03 12.90
CA GLY A 305 -7.76 8.23 13.47
C GLY A 305 -8.87 7.90 14.49
N ALA A 306 -9.71 6.91 14.21
CA ALA A 306 -10.69 6.39 15.16
C ALA A 306 -10.01 5.78 16.40
N PHE A 307 -8.92 5.03 16.20
CA PHE A 307 -8.09 4.51 17.28
C PHE A 307 -7.53 5.62 18.17
N VAL A 308 -6.87 6.64 17.58
CA VAL A 308 -6.28 7.76 18.31
C VAL A 308 -7.36 8.59 19.01
N THR A 309 -8.53 8.78 18.38
CA THR A 309 -9.71 9.40 19.02
C THR A 309 -10.19 8.58 20.23
N GLY A 310 -10.21 7.26 20.11
CA GLY A 310 -10.52 6.35 21.21
C GLY A 310 -9.53 6.47 22.37
N VAL A 311 -8.24 6.61 22.10
CA VAL A 311 -7.19 6.86 23.12
C VAL A 311 -7.44 8.21 23.81
N ALA A 312 -7.67 9.28 23.04
CA ALA A 312 -7.91 10.62 23.56
C ALA A 312 -9.18 10.71 24.45
N THR A 313 -10.20 9.93 24.11
CA THR A 313 -11.49 9.91 24.85
C THR A 313 -11.58 8.79 25.88
N ARG A 314 -10.53 7.96 26.01
CA ARG A 314 -10.49 6.76 26.86
C ARG A 314 -11.64 5.78 26.57
N ASN A 315 -12.11 5.73 25.32
CA ASN A 315 -13.15 4.81 24.88
C ASN A 315 -12.50 3.51 24.34
N SER A 316 -12.46 2.48 25.18
CA SER A 316 -11.81 1.21 24.85
C SER A 316 -12.39 0.51 23.61
N THR A 317 -13.69 0.55 23.41
CA THR A 317 -14.34 -0.06 22.24
C THR A 317 -13.92 0.67 20.95
N LEU A 318 -13.91 1.99 20.95
CA LEU A 318 -13.48 2.79 19.81
C LEU A 318 -12.00 2.59 19.51
N MET A 319 -11.15 2.51 20.56
CA MET A 319 -9.72 2.16 20.42
C MET A 319 -9.54 0.84 19.68
N VAL A 320 -10.20 -0.22 20.16
CA VAL A 320 -10.03 -1.57 19.61
C VAL A 320 -10.56 -1.66 18.17
N LEU A 321 -11.77 -1.14 17.91
CA LEU A 321 -12.34 -1.15 16.56
C LEU A 321 -11.50 -0.35 15.57
N GLY A 322 -11.06 0.86 15.95
CA GLY A 322 -10.19 1.69 15.12
C GLY A 322 -8.85 1.02 14.83
N PHE A 323 -8.21 0.44 15.85
CA PHE A 323 -6.95 -0.29 15.70
C PHE A 323 -7.09 -1.51 14.79
N ILE A 324 -8.05 -2.40 15.08
CA ILE A 324 -8.24 -3.63 14.29
C ILE A 324 -8.60 -3.26 12.84
N GLY A 325 -9.55 -2.34 12.65
CA GLY A 325 -9.96 -1.91 11.31
C GLY A 325 -8.80 -1.33 10.52
N GLY A 326 -8.06 -0.37 11.09
CA GLY A 326 -6.91 0.26 10.45
C GLY A 326 -5.79 -0.73 10.15
N MET A 327 -5.41 -1.59 11.11
CA MET A 327 -4.31 -2.53 10.96
C MET A 327 -4.65 -3.70 10.03
N TYR A 328 -5.85 -4.24 10.12
CA TYR A 328 -6.28 -5.29 9.21
C TYR A 328 -6.38 -4.78 7.78
N HIS A 329 -6.93 -3.58 7.59
CA HIS A 329 -6.98 -2.95 6.27
C HIS A 329 -5.59 -2.62 5.73
N LEU A 330 -4.62 -2.25 6.58
CA LEU A 330 -3.22 -2.03 6.19
C LEU A 330 -2.59 -3.30 5.59
N ILE A 331 -2.78 -4.46 6.22
CA ILE A 331 -2.29 -5.75 5.70
C ILE A 331 -3.02 -6.09 4.40
N ASN A 332 -4.33 -6.01 4.39
CA ASN A 332 -5.17 -6.32 3.23
C ASN A 332 -4.84 -5.45 2.02
N HIS A 333 -4.64 -4.15 2.23
CA HIS A 333 -4.19 -3.22 1.21
C HIS A 333 -2.84 -3.64 0.63
N SER A 334 -1.89 -4.08 1.46
CA SER A 334 -0.59 -4.56 0.98
C SER A 334 -0.76 -5.76 0.05
N LEU A 335 -1.69 -6.67 0.33
CA LEU A 335 -1.95 -7.87 -0.47
C LEU A 335 -2.59 -7.54 -1.82
N PHE A 336 -3.72 -6.83 -1.84
CA PHE A 336 -4.38 -6.56 -3.10
C PHE A 336 -3.61 -5.56 -3.97
N LYS A 337 -2.83 -4.63 -3.41
CA LYS A 337 -1.96 -3.76 -4.20
C LYS A 337 -0.78 -4.51 -4.80
N THR A 338 -0.22 -5.48 -4.10
CA THR A 338 0.79 -6.37 -4.68
C THR A 338 0.20 -7.10 -5.90
N THR A 339 -0.99 -7.69 -5.76
CA THR A 339 -1.68 -8.36 -6.87
C THR A 339 -1.86 -7.42 -8.07
N LEU A 340 -2.33 -6.20 -7.83
CA LEU A 340 -2.67 -5.25 -8.87
C LEU A 340 -1.46 -4.66 -9.59
N PHE A 341 -0.44 -4.24 -8.85
CA PHE A 341 0.77 -3.69 -9.48
C PHE A 341 1.56 -4.76 -10.23
N LEU A 342 1.67 -5.98 -9.70
CA LEU A 342 2.34 -7.07 -10.38
C LEU A 342 1.54 -7.55 -11.59
N GLY A 343 0.21 -7.65 -11.49
CA GLY A 343 -0.65 -8.01 -12.60
C GLY A 343 -0.60 -6.99 -13.74
N ALA A 344 -0.69 -5.69 -13.42
CA ALA A 344 -0.46 -4.61 -14.38
C ALA A 344 0.95 -4.67 -14.99
N GLY A 345 1.95 -5.01 -14.19
CA GLY A 345 3.33 -5.23 -14.62
C GLY A 345 3.47 -6.38 -15.60
N ALA A 346 2.77 -7.49 -15.38
CA ALA A 346 2.77 -8.65 -16.28
C ALA A 346 2.15 -8.30 -17.63
N VAL A 347 1.06 -7.53 -17.65
CA VAL A 347 0.44 -7.01 -18.87
C VAL A 347 1.41 -6.09 -19.61
N TRP A 348 2.00 -5.12 -18.89
CA TRP A 348 2.99 -4.21 -19.47
C TRP A 348 4.23 -4.94 -20.02
N PHE A 349 4.71 -5.96 -19.32
CA PHE A 349 5.87 -6.77 -19.76
C PHE A 349 5.65 -7.40 -21.15
N ARG A 350 4.41 -7.77 -21.47
CA ARG A 350 4.07 -8.42 -22.76
C ARG A 350 3.59 -7.45 -23.83
N THR A 351 2.91 -6.38 -23.45
CA THR A 351 2.29 -5.44 -24.41
C THR A 351 3.11 -4.17 -24.63
N GLY A 352 4.04 -3.84 -23.71
CA GLY A 352 4.74 -2.56 -23.71
C GLY A 352 3.87 -1.36 -23.32
N HIS A 353 2.57 -1.53 -23.08
CA HIS A 353 1.63 -0.46 -22.79
C HIS A 353 1.21 -0.42 -21.33
N ARG A 354 1.12 0.79 -20.77
CA ARG A 354 0.53 1.10 -19.46
C ARG A 354 -0.79 1.88 -19.58
N ASP A 355 -1.09 2.39 -20.76
CA ASP A 355 -2.33 3.07 -21.07
C ASP A 355 -3.42 2.04 -21.38
N ILE A 356 -4.47 2.00 -20.54
CA ILE A 356 -5.56 1.03 -20.68
C ILE A 356 -6.35 1.21 -21.98
N GLU A 357 -6.34 2.43 -22.58
CA GLU A 357 -6.96 2.69 -23.88
C GLU A 357 -6.30 1.91 -25.03
N LYS A 358 -5.03 1.53 -24.87
CA LYS A 358 -4.27 0.76 -25.85
C LYS A 358 -4.36 -0.75 -25.66
N LEU A 359 -5.09 -1.20 -24.64
CA LEU A 359 -5.25 -2.60 -24.29
C LEU A 359 -6.59 -3.15 -24.82
N GLY A 360 -7.12 -4.17 -24.22
CA GLY A 360 -8.38 -4.84 -24.54
C GLY A 360 -8.17 -6.31 -24.89
N GLY A 361 -9.12 -7.15 -24.51
CA GLY A 361 -9.09 -8.58 -24.80
C GLY A 361 -7.97 -9.38 -24.13
N ILE A 362 -7.21 -8.77 -23.21
CA ILE A 362 -6.05 -9.39 -22.55
C ILE A 362 -6.45 -10.63 -21.73
N GLY A 363 -7.70 -10.69 -21.24
CA GLY A 363 -8.19 -11.82 -20.46
C GLY A 363 -8.10 -13.17 -21.18
N LYS A 364 -8.28 -13.19 -22.50
CA LYS A 364 -8.13 -14.40 -23.31
C LYS A 364 -6.68 -14.83 -23.48
N LYS A 365 -5.75 -13.88 -23.46
CA LYS A 365 -4.32 -14.11 -23.67
C LYS A 365 -3.60 -14.48 -22.37
N MET A 366 -4.06 -13.93 -21.25
CA MET A 366 -3.48 -14.12 -19.91
C MET A 366 -4.59 -14.47 -18.89
N PRO A 367 -5.23 -15.66 -18.97
CA PRO A 367 -6.41 -15.96 -18.16
C PRO A 367 -6.14 -15.98 -16.66
N LEU A 368 -5.01 -16.52 -16.19
CA LEU A 368 -4.65 -16.53 -14.76
C LEU A 368 -4.35 -15.13 -14.22
N ILE A 369 -3.65 -14.30 -15.00
CA ILE A 369 -3.42 -12.89 -14.64
C ILE A 369 -4.75 -12.13 -14.60
N SER A 370 -5.63 -12.36 -15.57
CA SER A 370 -6.97 -11.75 -15.61
C SER A 370 -7.80 -12.10 -14.38
N LEU A 371 -7.84 -13.39 -14.01
CA LEU A 371 -8.55 -13.85 -12.82
C LEU A 371 -7.97 -13.25 -11.54
N ALA A 372 -6.64 -13.26 -11.39
CA ALA A 372 -5.98 -12.68 -10.23
C ALA A 372 -6.21 -11.15 -10.14
N MET A 373 -6.18 -10.44 -11.28
CA MET A 373 -6.51 -9.02 -11.35
C MET A 373 -7.96 -8.74 -10.98
N LEU A 374 -8.90 -9.61 -11.38
CA LEU A 374 -10.30 -9.49 -10.96
C LEU A 374 -10.43 -9.60 -9.44
N VAL A 375 -9.79 -10.61 -8.83
CA VAL A 375 -9.75 -10.77 -7.37
C VAL A 375 -9.14 -9.53 -6.69
N GLY A 376 -8.00 -9.04 -7.17
CA GLY A 376 -7.35 -7.86 -6.61
C GLY A 376 -8.19 -6.58 -6.74
N LEU A 377 -8.86 -6.38 -7.89
CA LEU A 377 -9.74 -5.23 -8.13
C LEU A 377 -11.01 -5.28 -7.27
N MET A 378 -11.63 -6.46 -7.15
CA MET A 378 -12.78 -6.67 -6.26
C MET A 378 -12.40 -6.47 -4.79
N ALA A 379 -11.20 -6.93 -4.38
CA ALA A 379 -10.67 -6.70 -3.04
C ALA A 379 -10.43 -5.21 -2.77
N MET A 380 -9.85 -4.49 -3.74
CA MET A 380 -9.62 -3.06 -3.66
C MET A 380 -10.92 -2.26 -3.56
N ALA A 381 -11.98 -2.71 -4.23
CA ALA A 381 -13.31 -2.11 -4.19
C ALA A 381 -14.15 -2.55 -2.97
N ALA A 382 -13.53 -3.20 -1.99
CA ALA A 382 -14.15 -3.71 -0.77
C ALA A 382 -15.41 -4.56 -1.01
N LEU A 383 -15.37 -5.41 -2.04
CA LEU A 383 -16.49 -6.32 -2.32
C LEU A 383 -16.37 -7.60 -1.45
N PRO A 384 -17.43 -7.99 -0.73
CA PRO A 384 -17.42 -9.24 0.02
C PRO A 384 -17.37 -10.44 -0.95
N PRO A 385 -16.73 -11.55 -0.60
CA PRO A 385 -16.15 -11.91 0.69
C PRO A 385 -14.66 -11.58 0.80
N LEU A 386 -14.13 -10.65 0.00
CA LEU A 386 -12.70 -10.39 -0.09
C LEU A 386 -12.18 -9.53 1.08
N ASN A 387 -10.87 -9.52 1.21
CA ASN A 387 -10.16 -8.95 2.35
C ASN A 387 -10.32 -7.42 2.50
N GLY A 388 -10.51 -6.67 1.42
CA GLY A 388 -10.77 -5.23 1.50
C GLY A 388 -12.06 -4.93 2.29
N PHE A 389 -13.15 -5.65 1.99
CA PHE A 389 -14.40 -5.52 2.74
C PHE A 389 -14.21 -5.85 4.22
N ALA A 390 -13.48 -6.90 4.56
CA ALA A 390 -13.30 -7.32 5.94
C ALA A 390 -12.64 -6.23 6.80
N GLY A 391 -11.66 -5.49 6.25
CA GLY A 391 -11.02 -4.35 6.93
C GLY A 391 -11.95 -3.14 7.05
N GLU A 392 -12.58 -2.72 5.94
CA GLU A 392 -13.47 -1.57 5.92
C GLU A 392 -14.69 -1.76 6.82
N TRP A 393 -15.24 -2.98 6.88
CA TRP A 393 -16.37 -3.26 7.74
C TRP A 393 -16.09 -2.98 9.22
N VAL A 394 -14.90 -3.30 9.71
CA VAL A 394 -14.50 -2.97 11.09
C VAL A 394 -14.34 -1.46 11.27
N ILE A 395 -13.83 -0.75 10.25
CA ILE A 395 -13.75 0.72 10.26
C ILE A 395 -15.15 1.33 10.34
N TYR A 396 -16.14 0.83 9.57
CA TYR A 396 -17.54 1.27 9.69
C TYR A 396 -18.08 1.08 11.11
N GLN A 397 -17.80 -0.06 11.74
CA GLN A 397 -18.21 -0.30 13.14
C GLN A 397 -17.62 0.74 14.09
N SER A 398 -16.38 1.21 13.85
CA SER A 398 -15.80 2.29 14.67
C SER A 398 -16.57 3.60 14.51
N PHE A 399 -17.05 3.93 13.30
CA PHE A 399 -17.88 5.11 13.06
C PHE A 399 -19.26 5.01 13.70
N PHE A 400 -19.88 3.83 13.62
CA PHE A 400 -21.16 3.59 14.32
C PHE A 400 -21.00 3.71 15.83
N LYS A 401 -19.90 3.20 16.39
CA LYS A 401 -19.59 3.38 17.82
C LYS A 401 -19.35 4.85 18.19
N MET A 402 -18.68 5.59 17.32
CA MET A 402 -18.45 7.03 17.50
C MET A 402 -19.77 7.80 17.48
N SER A 403 -20.73 7.44 16.61
CA SER A 403 -22.02 8.10 16.48
C SER A 403 -22.94 7.91 17.70
N THR A 404 -22.76 6.82 18.44
CA THR A 404 -23.54 6.49 19.66
C THR A 404 -22.86 6.94 20.96
N GLY A 405 -21.71 7.62 20.87
CA GLY A 405 -20.98 8.13 22.03
C GLY A 405 -21.56 9.44 22.60
N ASP A 406 -21.09 9.85 23.78
CA ASP A 406 -21.58 11.04 24.47
C ASP A 406 -21.07 12.36 23.89
N LEU A 407 -19.94 12.33 23.17
CA LEU A 407 -19.32 13.50 22.56
C LEU A 407 -20.12 13.98 21.34
N PHE A 408 -20.53 15.23 21.33
CA PHE A 408 -21.24 15.87 20.21
C PHE A 408 -20.48 15.74 18.90
N ILE A 409 -19.17 16.00 18.94
CA ILE A 409 -18.31 15.88 17.74
C ILE A 409 -18.31 14.45 17.17
N GLY A 410 -18.35 13.43 18.01
CA GLY A 410 -18.43 12.02 17.59
C GLY A 410 -19.76 11.69 16.92
N ARG A 411 -20.88 12.19 17.50
CA ARG A 411 -22.22 12.01 16.92
C ARG A 411 -22.38 12.66 15.55
N LEU A 412 -21.67 13.76 15.30
CA LEU A 412 -21.67 14.44 14.02
C LEU A 412 -20.74 13.73 13.02
N LEU A 413 -19.51 13.41 13.43
CA LEU A 413 -18.49 12.86 12.55
C LEU A 413 -18.77 11.39 12.16
N GLY A 414 -19.27 10.57 13.06
CA GLY A 414 -19.51 9.15 12.80
C GLY A 414 -20.35 8.91 11.54
N PRO A 415 -21.57 9.44 11.42
CA PRO A 415 -22.40 9.30 10.22
C PRO A 415 -21.75 9.94 8.98
N LEU A 416 -21.12 11.11 9.13
CA LEU A 416 -20.46 11.81 8.02
C LEU A 416 -19.32 10.99 7.43
N LEU A 417 -18.48 10.39 8.29
CA LEU A 417 -17.37 9.51 7.87
C LEU A 417 -17.89 8.21 7.24
N ALA A 418 -18.97 7.63 7.76
CA ALA A 418 -19.57 6.44 7.18
C ALA A 418 -20.10 6.71 5.77
N VAL A 419 -20.81 7.83 5.55
CA VAL A 419 -21.28 8.24 4.23
C VAL A 419 -20.11 8.53 3.30
N GLY A 420 -19.09 9.25 3.77
CA GLY A 420 -17.88 9.55 2.99
C GLY A 420 -17.16 8.29 2.53
N LEU A 421 -16.99 7.30 3.41
CA LEU A 421 -16.38 6.01 3.07
C LEU A 421 -17.25 5.22 2.07
N ALA A 422 -18.57 5.25 2.21
CA ALA A 422 -19.49 4.60 1.25
C ALA A 422 -19.39 5.22 -0.15
N ILE A 423 -19.29 6.55 -0.25
CA ILE A 423 -19.08 7.25 -1.53
C ILE A 423 -17.72 6.85 -2.13
N THR A 424 -16.67 6.77 -1.33
CA THR A 424 -15.34 6.33 -1.76
C THR A 424 -15.40 4.90 -2.32
N GLY A 425 -16.09 3.99 -1.63
CA GLY A 425 -16.31 2.61 -2.11
C GLY A 425 -17.06 2.55 -3.45
N ALA A 426 -18.06 3.40 -3.65
CA ALA A 426 -18.77 3.50 -4.93
C ALA A 426 -17.83 3.94 -6.08
N LEU A 427 -16.94 4.92 -5.84
CA LEU A 427 -15.92 5.34 -6.80
C LEU A 427 -14.94 4.20 -7.11
N ALA A 428 -14.54 3.41 -6.11
CA ALA A 428 -13.66 2.26 -6.26
C ALA A 428 -14.30 1.16 -7.13
N VAL A 429 -15.58 0.82 -6.92
CA VAL A 429 -16.33 -0.15 -7.75
C VAL A 429 -16.42 0.33 -9.19
N MET A 430 -16.73 1.60 -9.42
CA MET A 430 -16.79 2.17 -10.78
C MET A 430 -15.41 2.12 -11.47
N CYS A 431 -14.33 2.39 -10.73
CA CYS A 431 -12.98 2.29 -11.26
C CYS A 431 -12.56 0.84 -11.53
N MET A 432 -12.95 -0.12 -10.68
CA MET A 432 -12.76 -1.55 -10.90
C MET A 432 -13.40 -1.99 -12.23
N ALA A 433 -14.66 -1.62 -12.45
CA ALA A 433 -15.38 -1.93 -13.68
C ALA A 433 -14.68 -1.33 -14.91
N LYS A 434 -14.21 -0.07 -14.82
CA LYS A 434 -13.42 0.58 -15.86
C LYS A 434 -12.14 -0.20 -16.18
N VAL A 435 -11.30 -0.45 -15.16
CA VAL A 435 -9.99 -1.08 -15.35
C VAL A 435 -10.14 -2.50 -15.92
N TYR A 436 -11.01 -3.30 -15.31
CA TYR A 436 -11.17 -4.68 -15.74
C TYR A 436 -11.84 -4.78 -17.12
N GLY A 437 -12.94 -4.04 -17.33
CA GLY A 437 -13.67 -4.03 -18.60
C GLY A 437 -12.82 -3.56 -19.76
N VAL A 438 -12.12 -2.44 -19.59
CA VAL A 438 -11.33 -1.83 -20.67
C VAL A 438 -10.03 -2.60 -20.95
N THR A 439 -9.39 -3.20 -19.94
CA THR A 439 -8.12 -3.91 -20.11
C THR A 439 -8.28 -5.35 -20.53
N PHE A 440 -9.15 -6.10 -19.84
CA PHE A 440 -9.22 -7.57 -19.97
C PHE A 440 -10.34 -8.08 -20.87
N LEU A 441 -11.42 -7.32 -20.98
CA LEU A 441 -12.57 -7.69 -21.82
C LEU A 441 -12.54 -7.01 -23.19
N GLY A 442 -13.52 -7.34 -24.03
CA GLY A 442 -13.68 -6.78 -25.36
C GLY A 442 -12.64 -7.27 -26.37
N ALA A 443 -12.41 -6.46 -27.41
CA ALA A 443 -11.46 -6.71 -28.48
C ALA A 443 -10.13 -5.98 -28.23
N PRO A 444 -8.99 -6.52 -28.72
CA PRO A 444 -7.71 -5.83 -28.68
C PRO A 444 -7.78 -4.52 -29.48
N ARG A 445 -7.21 -3.44 -28.93
CA ARG A 445 -7.18 -2.12 -29.58
C ARG A 445 -5.84 -1.77 -30.24
N THR A 446 -4.80 -2.59 -29.97
CA THR A 446 -3.48 -2.46 -30.62
C THR A 446 -2.98 -3.84 -31.05
N LYS A 447 -2.03 -3.86 -32.00
CA LYS A 447 -1.38 -5.11 -32.44
C LYS A 447 -0.60 -5.80 -31.33
N GLU A 448 -0.01 -5.03 -30.43
CA GLU A 448 0.71 -5.52 -29.25
C GLU A 448 -0.22 -6.23 -28.27
N ALA A 449 -1.44 -5.70 -28.08
CA ALA A 449 -2.48 -6.34 -27.28
C ALA A 449 -3.02 -7.63 -27.94
N GLU A 450 -3.20 -7.60 -29.26
CA GLU A 450 -3.64 -8.75 -30.05
C GLU A 450 -2.64 -9.90 -30.03
N ASN A 451 -1.33 -9.59 -30.15
CA ASN A 451 -0.23 -10.55 -30.17
C ASN A 451 0.30 -10.90 -28.77
N ALA A 452 -0.31 -10.40 -27.71
CA ALA A 452 0.11 -10.69 -26.35
C ALA A 452 0.09 -12.19 -26.04
N THR A 453 1.09 -12.67 -25.32
CA THR A 453 1.23 -14.07 -24.88
C THR A 453 1.23 -14.15 -23.37
N CYS A 454 1.11 -15.37 -22.81
CA CYS A 454 1.18 -15.57 -21.36
C CYS A 454 2.47 -14.97 -20.77
N ALA A 455 2.35 -14.37 -19.58
CA ALA A 455 3.50 -13.89 -18.83
C ALA A 455 4.41 -15.06 -18.41
N PRO A 456 5.71 -14.82 -18.13
CA PRO A 456 6.60 -15.83 -17.56
C PRO A 456 5.97 -16.47 -16.30
N TRP A 457 6.22 -17.76 -16.09
CA TRP A 457 5.56 -18.54 -15.04
C TRP A 457 5.78 -17.97 -13.62
N LEU A 458 6.99 -17.49 -13.29
CA LEU A 458 7.27 -16.85 -11.99
C LEU A 458 6.49 -15.56 -11.79
N MET A 459 6.27 -14.77 -12.84
CA MET A 459 5.42 -13.59 -12.76
C MET A 459 3.97 -14.00 -12.50
N THR A 460 3.48 -14.98 -13.25
CA THR A 460 2.10 -15.50 -13.07
C THR A 460 1.91 -16.07 -11.67
N LEU A 461 2.87 -16.88 -11.19
CA LEU A 461 2.86 -17.45 -9.84
C LEU A 461 2.80 -16.34 -8.78
N SER A 462 3.61 -15.29 -8.92
CA SER A 462 3.66 -14.17 -7.98
C SER A 462 2.33 -13.43 -7.87
N VAL A 463 1.68 -13.17 -9.02
CA VAL A 463 0.39 -12.48 -9.05
C VAL A 463 -0.71 -13.36 -8.46
N VAL A 464 -0.73 -14.65 -8.82
CA VAL A 464 -1.70 -15.63 -8.30
C VAL A 464 -1.51 -15.83 -6.80
N LEU A 465 -0.28 -15.95 -6.30
CA LEU A 465 0.02 -16.07 -4.88
C LEU A 465 -0.54 -14.88 -4.08
N ALA A 466 -0.30 -13.66 -4.56
CA ALA A 466 -0.83 -12.46 -3.92
C ALA A 466 -2.38 -12.42 -3.96
N ALA A 467 -3.00 -12.87 -5.05
CA ALA A 467 -4.47 -12.98 -5.15
C ALA A 467 -5.04 -14.04 -4.20
N VAL A 468 -4.35 -15.17 -4.02
CA VAL A 468 -4.73 -16.19 -3.03
C VAL A 468 -4.67 -15.62 -1.61
N PHE A 469 -3.66 -14.81 -1.28
CA PHE A 469 -3.62 -14.13 0.01
C PHE A 469 -4.81 -13.16 0.21
N CYS A 470 -5.29 -12.50 -0.86
CA CYS A 470 -6.51 -11.68 -0.77
C CYS A 470 -7.76 -12.52 -0.46
N LEU A 471 -7.90 -13.69 -1.08
CA LEU A 471 -9.00 -14.62 -0.81
C LEU A 471 -8.93 -15.15 0.63
N VAL A 472 -7.76 -15.59 1.07
CA VAL A 472 -7.55 -16.09 2.44
C VAL A 472 -7.81 -14.98 3.45
N GLY A 473 -7.26 -13.79 3.27
CA GLY A 473 -7.49 -12.64 4.16
C GLY A 473 -8.95 -12.21 4.24
N GLY A 474 -9.74 -12.44 3.18
CA GLY A 474 -11.18 -12.16 3.20
C GLY A 474 -11.97 -13.27 3.90
N ILE A 475 -11.89 -14.49 3.40
CA ILE A 475 -12.70 -15.63 3.86
C ILE A 475 -12.33 -16.03 5.28
N ALA A 476 -11.04 -16.02 5.62
CA ALA A 476 -10.54 -16.35 6.96
C ALA A 476 -10.59 -15.17 7.96
N ALA A 477 -11.18 -14.04 7.61
CA ALA A 477 -11.27 -12.87 8.49
C ALA A 477 -11.80 -13.18 9.91
N PRO A 478 -12.83 -14.03 10.11
CA PRO A 478 -13.30 -14.36 11.47
C PRO A 478 -12.24 -14.97 12.39
N TRP A 479 -11.24 -15.63 11.82
CA TRP A 479 -10.13 -16.25 12.58
C TRP A 479 -8.90 -15.33 12.65
N LEU A 480 -8.71 -14.45 11.67
CA LEU A 480 -7.56 -13.54 11.61
C LEU A 480 -7.78 -12.26 12.43
N LEU A 481 -9.00 -11.73 12.49
CA LEU A 481 -9.32 -10.53 13.28
C LEU A 481 -8.99 -10.68 14.78
N PRO A 482 -9.26 -11.80 15.45
CA PRO A 482 -8.85 -12.01 16.84
C PRO A 482 -7.33 -11.97 17.03
N LEU A 483 -6.54 -12.46 16.06
CA LEU A 483 -5.07 -12.37 16.11
C LEU A 483 -4.58 -10.92 16.03
N VAL A 484 -5.20 -10.12 15.16
CA VAL A 484 -4.90 -8.67 15.06
C VAL A 484 -5.33 -7.94 16.33
N SER A 485 -6.50 -8.27 16.89
CA SER A 485 -6.96 -7.74 18.17
C SER A 485 -5.97 -8.08 19.30
N GLY A 486 -5.48 -9.29 19.30
CA GLY A 486 -4.50 -9.73 20.28
C GLY A 486 -3.13 -9.02 20.20
N ALA A 487 -2.82 -8.32 19.12
CA ALA A 487 -1.62 -7.50 19.02
C ALA A 487 -1.69 -6.22 19.89
N PHE A 488 -2.88 -5.84 20.34
CA PHE A 488 -3.10 -4.67 21.19
C PHE A 488 -3.45 -5.09 22.63
N PRO A 489 -2.93 -4.40 23.66
CA PRO A 489 -3.08 -4.82 25.05
C PRO A 489 -4.50 -4.70 25.62
N VAL A 490 -5.39 -3.97 24.96
CA VAL A 490 -6.79 -3.82 25.37
C VAL A 490 -7.66 -4.80 24.61
N GLN A 491 -8.39 -5.64 25.32
CA GLN A 491 -9.32 -6.59 24.72
C GLN A 491 -10.73 -6.00 24.69
N ALA A 492 -11.37 -6.02 23.53
CA ALA A 492 -12.81 -5.83 23.38
C ALA A 492 -13.33 -6.89 22.41
N GLN A 493 -14.54 -7.37 22.66
CA GLN A 493 -15.19 -8.30 21.73
C GLN A 493 -15.63 -7.54 20.49
N VAL A 494 -15.07 -7.90 19.34
CA VAL A 494 -15.53 -7.46 18.03
C VAL A 494 -16.57 -8.46 17.55
N SER A 495 -17.84 -8.09 17.63
CA SER A 495 -18.91 -8.93 17.10
C SER A 495 -18.91 -8.82 15.57
N SER A 496 -18.59 -9.92 14.89
CA SER A 496 -18.78 -10.01 13.44
C SER A 496 -20.26 -10.30 13.14
N VAL A 497 -21.03 -9.26 12.84
CA VAL A 497 -22.41 -9.42 12.37
C VAL A 497 -22.45 -10.07 10.98
N VAL A 498 -21.34 -10.01 10.24
CA VAL A 498 -21.23 -10.51 8.86
C VAL A 498 -20.26 -11.68 8.80
N SER A 499 -20.75 -12.86 8.41
CA SER A 499 -19.94 -14.04 8.20
C SER A 499 -19.37 -14.08 6.80
N GLN A 500 -18.11 -13.75 6.62
CA GLN A 500 -17.41 -13.83 5.33
C GLN A 500 -17.42 -15.24 4.72
N PRO A 501 -17.18 -16.33 5.48
CA PRO A 501 -17.30 -17.68 4.94
C PRO A 501 -18.71 -18.02 4.42
N MET A 502 -19.74 -17.54 5.11
CA MET A 502 -21.14 -17.76 4.68
C MET A 502 -21.44 -17.00 3.37
N ILE A 503 -20.96 -15.76 3.24
CA ILE A 503 -21.10 -14.98 2.01
C ILE A 503 -20.38 -15.71 0.85
N ALA A 504 -19.16 -16.19 1.06
CA ALA A 504 -18.43 -16.96 0.05
C ALA A 504 -19.20 -18.21 -0.38
N LEU A 505 -19.76 -18.95 0.58
CA LEU A 505 -20.58 -20.13 0.31
C LEU A 505 -21.82 -19.77 -0.53
N LEU A 506 -22.53 -18.71 -0.15
CA LEU A 506 -23.72 -18.26 -0.87
C LEU A 506 -23.41 -17.78 -2.29
N LEU A 507 -22.30 -17.06 -2.48
CA LEU A 507 -21.86 -16.62 -3.81
C LEU A 507 -21.48 -17.77 -4.73
N ILE A 508 -21.06 -18.91 -4.20
CA ILE A 508 -20.81 -20.14 -4.96
C ILE A 508 -22.13 -20.91 -5.18
N ALA A 509 -22.95 -21.03 -4.14
CA ALA A 509 -24.18 -21.81 -4.17
C ALA A 509 -25.28 -21.16 -5.06
N CYS A 510 -25.41 -19.83 -5.00
CA CYS A 510 -26.46 -19.12 -5.76
C CYS A 510 -26.38 -19.30 -7.29
N PRO A 511 -25.22 -19.22 -7.97
CA PRO A 511 -25.12 -19.56 -9.39
C PRO A 511 -25.20 -21.07 -9.67
N LEU A 512 -24.70 -21.89 -8.74
CA LEU A 512 -24.68 -23.35 -8.91
C LEU A 512 -26.08 -23.94 -8.86
N LEU A 513 -26.97 -23.42 -8.01
CA LEU A 513 -28.34 -23.92 -7.87
C LEU A 513 -29.15 -23.83 -9.16
N PRO A 514 -29.28 -22.69 -9.85
CA PRO A 514 -29.93 -22.60 -11.14
C PRO A 514 -29.31 -23.53 -12.21
N PHE A 515 -27.97 -23.64 -12.20
CA PHE A 515 -27.26 -24.52 -13.13
C PHE A 515 -27.61 -26.00 -12.88
N LEU A 516 -27.64 -26.45 -11.63
CA LEU A 516 -28.04 -27.80 -11.25
C LEU A 516 -29.51 -28.05 -11.60
N LEU A 517 -30.39 -27.09 -11.35
CA LEU A 517 -31.82 -27.20 -11.73
C LEU A 517 -31.99 -27.30 -13.26
N MET A 518 -31.21 -26.54 -14.04
CA MET A 518 -31.23 -26.66 -15.50
C MET A 518 -30.78 -28.04 -15.99
N ILE A 519 -29.71 -28.59 -15.39
CA ILE A 519 -29.24 -29.95 -15.70
C ILE A 519 -30.34 -30.99 -15.35
N PHE A 520 -30.95 -30.83 -14.17
CA PHE A 520 -31.93 -31.79 -13.67
C PHE A 520 -33.23 -31.81 -14.49
N PHE A 521 -33.70 -30.63 -14.93
CA PHE A 521 -34.99 -30.52 -15.64
C PHE A 521 -34.88 -30.42 -17.17
N LYS A 522 -33.69 -30.12 -17.72
CA LYS A 522 -33.47 -29.90 -19.16
C LYS A 522 -32.11 -30.42 -19.63
N GLY A 523 -31.69 -31.58 -19.15
CA GLY A 523 -30.31 -32.07 -19.25
C GLY A 523 -29.65 -32.09 -20.64
N ASP A 524 -30.39 -31.98 -21.72
CA ASP A 524 -29.93 -31.90 -23.10
C ASP A 524 -29.97 -30.48 -23.71
N ARG A 525 -30.52 -29.49 -22.99
CA ARG A 525 -30.79 -28.13 -23.48
C ARG A 525 -29.92 -27.04 -22.81
N LEU A 526 -28.72 -27.37 -22.45
CA LEU A 526 -27.74 -26.33 -22.12
C LEU A 526 -27.58 -25.43 -23.35
N ALA A 527 -27.83 -24.12 -23.19
CA ALA A 527 -27.75 -23.15 -24.27
C ALA A 527 -26.42 -23.29 -25.03
N ALA A 528 -26.53 -23.68 -26.31
CA ALA A 528 -25.35 -23.78 -27.16
C ALA A 528 -24.67 -22.42 -27.24
N ARG A 529 -23.35 -22.39 -27.02
CA ARG A 529 -22.57 -21.17 -27.10
C ARG A 529 -22.54 -20.71 -28.55
N SER A 530 -23.33 -19.70 -28.90
CA SER A 530 -23.32 -19.09 -30.23
C SER A 530 -22.37 -17.86 -30.25
N ARG A 531 -21.72 -17.63 -31.39
CA ARG A 531 -20.98 -16.44 -31.68
C ARG A 531 -21.73 -15.63 -32.73
N GLY A 532 -21.89 -14.34 -32.49
CA GLY A 532 -22.52 -13.40 -33.39
C GLY A 532 -21.92 -12.04 -33.26
N ALA A 533 -22.24 -11.11 -34.16
CA ALA A 533 -21.92 -9.72 -34.01
C ALA A 533 -22.64 -9.13 -32.79
N ALA A 534 -22.04 -8.12 -32.15
CA ALA A 534 -22.70 -7.39 -31.07
C ALA A 534 -24.00 -6.75 -31.59
N TRP A 535 -25.07 -6.82 -30.79
CA TRP A 535 -26.30 -6.12 -31.14
C TRP A 535 -26.16 -4.62 -30.88
N VAL A 536 -26.33 -3.80 -31.91
CA VAL A 536 -26.21 -2.34 -31.89
C VAL A 536 -27.48 -1.64 -32.39
N CYS A 537 -28.64 -2.13 -31.88
CA CYS A 537 -29.96 -1.54 -32.14
C CYS A 537 -30.33 -1.45 -33.63
N GLY A 538 -29.93 -2.45 -34.43
CA GLY A 538 -30.23 -2.51 -35.87
C GLY A 538 -29.21 -1.85 -36.79
N TYR A 539 -28.14 -1.30 -36.26
CA TYR A 539 -26.99 -0.81 -37.03
C TYR A 539 -25.92 -1.91 -37.19
N ASP A 540 -25.09 -1.79 -38.21
CA ASP A 540 -23.91 -2.65 -38.33
C ASP A 540 -22.86 -2.29 -37.28
N HIS A 541 -22.23 -3.31 -36.67
CA HIS A 541 -21.21 -3.10 -35.67
C HIS A 541 -19.91 -2.59 -36.29
N GLU A 542 -19.52 -1.37 -35.95
CA GLU A 542 -18.23 -0.79 -36.31
C GLU A 542 -17.18 -1.01 -35.21
N GLN A 543 -15.90 -1.13 -35.62
CA GLN A 543 -14.78 -1.28 -34.71
C GLN A 543 -14.62 -0.11 -33.72
N SER A 544 -15.14 1.07 -34.08
CA SER A 544 -15.19 2.28 -33.26
C SER A 544 -16.20 2.20 -32.09
N MET A 545 -17.20 1.33 -32.20
CA MET A 545 -18.26 1.13 -31.19
C MET A 545 -17.79 0.30 -30.01
N VAL A 546 -16.80 0.83 -29.26
CA VAL A 546 -16.25 0.17 -28.06
C VAL A 546 -16.37 1.07 -26.84
N VAL A 547 -16.67 0.48 -25.68
CA VAL A 547 -16.63 1.19 -24.42
C VAL A 547 -15.17 1.38 -24.00
N THR A 548 -14.76 2.63 -23.83
CA THR A 548 -13.40 3.03 -23.45
C THR A 548 -13.36 3.62 -22.05
N ALA A 549 -12.14 3.84 -21.51
CA ALA A 549 -11.97 4.48 -20.21
C ALA A 549 -12.47 5.95 -20.21
N HIS A 550 -12.51 6.61 -21.36
CA HIS A 550 -13.07 7.96 -21.50
C HIS A 550 -14.55 8.03 -21.08
N GLY A 551 -15.36 7.01 -21.43
CA GLY A 551 -16.77 6.94 -21.03
C GLY A 551 -16.98 6.98 -19.52
N PHE A 552 -16.03 6.46 -18.74
CA PHE A 552 -16.06 6.53 -17.29
C PHE A 552 -15.48 7.86 -16.75
N ALA A 553 -14.44 8.37 -17.38
CA ALA A 553 -13.68 9.51 -16.87
C ALA A 553 -14.32 10.87 -17.18
N MET A 554 -14.94 11.05 -18.36
CA MET A 554 -15.45 12.34 -18.82
C MET A 554 -16.57 12.91 -17.95
N PRO A 555 -17.62 12.16 -17.59
CA PRO A 555 -18.69 12.69 -16.74
C PRO A 555 -18.16 13.19 -15.38
N VAL A 556 -17.18 12.47 -14.82
CA VAL A 556 -16.54 12.83 -13.55
C VAL A 556 -15.68 14.08 -13.69
N LYS A 557 -14.91 14.19 -14.77
CA LYS A 557 -14.12 15.40 -15.06
C LYS A 557 -14.98 16.65 -15.22
N GLU A 558 -16.13 16.52 -15.85
CA GLU A 558 -17.09 17.62 -16.02
C GLU A 558 -17.72 18.01 -14.68
N ALA A 559 -18.22 17.04 -13.90
CA ALA A 559 -18.86 17.29 -12.61
C ALA A 559 -17.88 17.94 -11.59
N PHE A 560 -16.61 17.55 -11.60
CA PHE A 560 -15.60 18.04 -10.67
C PHE A 560 -14.62 19.05 -11.29
N ALA A 561 -14.98 19.68 -12.42
CA ALA A 561 -14.15 20.67 -13.09
C ALA A 561 -13.58 21.79 -12.19
N PRO A 562 -14.32 22.34 -11.18
CA PRO A 562 -13.77 23.34 -10.28
C PRO A 562 -12.60 22.83 -9.44
N LEU A 563 -12.68 21.60 -8.92
CA LEU A 563 -11.60 20.94 -8.15
C LEU A 563 -10.35 20.69 -9.02
N LEU A 564 -10.56 20.33 -10.28
CA LEU A 564 -9.46 20.13 -11.24
C LEU A 564 -8.74 21.43 -11.58
N LYS A 565 -9.46 22.56 -11.65
CA LYS A 565 -8.86 23.89 -11.81
C LYS A 565 -7.96 24.24 -10.64
N LEU A 566 -8.37 23.96 -9.39
CA LEU A 566 -7.55 24.18 -8.20
C LEU A 566 -6.22 23.40 -8.25
N ARG A 567 -6.24 22.12 -8.67
CA ARG A 567 -5.02 21.32 -8.91
C ARG A 567 -4.06 22.01 -9.88
N HIS A 568 -4.60 22.61 -10.94
CA HIS A 568 -3.80 23.29 -11.95
C HIS A 568 -3.05 24.51 -11.37
N TRP A 569 -3.67 25.23 -10.43
CA TRP A 569 -3.05 26.35 -9.73
C TRP A 569 -1.95 25.90 -8.77
N LEU A 570 -2.08 24.75 -8.16
CA LEU A 570 -1.12 24.17 -7.20
C LEU A 570 0.01 23.36 -7.88
N ASN A 571 0.12 23.37 -9.21
CA ASN A 571 1.12 22.60 -9.93
C ASN A 571 2.54 23.18 -9.66
N PRO A 572 3.49 22.37 -9.10
CA PRO A 572 4.86 22.83 -8.80
C PRO A 572 5.61 23.42 -10.00
N VAL A 573 5.34 22.92 -11.21
CA VAL A 573 5.95 23.42 -12.46
C VAL A 573 5.59 24.89 -12.73
N ARG A 574 4.43 25.33 -12.25
CA ARG A 574 3.99 26.73 -12.37
C ARG A 574 4.49 27.60 -11.21
N LEU A 575 4.57 27.00 -10.02
CA LEU A 575 4.93 27.73 -8.79
C LEU A 575 6.42 28.01 -8.70
N VAL A 576 7.27 27.15 -9.30
CA VAL A 576 8.73 27.26 -9.21
C VAL A 576 9.31 27.47 -10.60
N PRO A 577 9.74 28.71 -10.94
CA PRO A 577 10.45 29.00 -12.19
C PRO A 577 11.73 28.14 -12.31
N GLY A 578 12.01 27.59 -13.47
CA GLY A 578 13.19 26.74 -13.71
C GLY A 578 13.05 25.27 -13.25
N TRP A 579 11.88 24.84 -12.72
CA TRP A 579 11.65 23.44 -12.36
C TRP A 579 11.92 22.44 -13.48
N GLN A 580 11.79 22.89 -14.74
CA GLN A 580 12.00 22.06 -15.95
C GLN A 580 13.45 22.06 -16.45
N SER A 581 14.40 22.77 -15.81
CA SER A 581 15.78 22.85 -16.31
C SER A 581 16.44 21.45 -16.35
N ALA A 582 17.13 21.15 -17.46
CA ALA A 582 17.72 19.83 -17.72
C ALA A 582 18.88 19.47 -16.77
N SER A 583 19.60 20.47 -16.23
CA SER A 583 20.76 20.29 -15.34
C SER A 583 20.37 19.88 -13.91
N ALA A 584 19.22 20.31 -13.42
CA ALA A 584 18.79 20.02 -12.06
C ALA A 584 18.62 18.52 -11.72
N PRO A 585 18.17 17.62 -12.65
CA PRO A 585 18.08 16.19 -12.31
C PRO A 585 19.40 15.50 -12.03
N ALA A 586 20.46 15.87 -12.75
CA ALA A 586 21.79 15.27 -12.55
C ALA A 586 22.39 15.69 -11.21
N LEU A 587 22.29 16.99 -10.88
CA LEU A 587 22.75 17.52 -9.59
C LEU A 587 22.00 16.86 -8.42
N LEU A 588 20.66 16.80 -8.47
CA LEU A 588 19.86 16.19 -7.42
C LEU A 588 20.16 14.71 -7.23
N ARG A 589 20.42 13.96 -8.33
CA ARG A 589 20.88 12.57 -8.22
C ARG A 589 22.23 12.44 -7.56
N GLY A 590 23.17 13.33 -7.88
CA GLY A 590 24.49 13.37 -7.23
C GLY A 590 24.37 13.61 -5.73
N ILE A 591 23.59 14.61 -5.31
CA ILE A 591 23.33 14.92 -3.91
C ILE A 591 22.69 13.70 -3.21
N ALA A 592 21.66 13.09 -3.80
CA ALA A 592 20.99 11.93 -3.23
C ALA A 592 21.92 10.71 -3.08
N LEU A 593 22.85 10.49 -4.02
CA LEU A 593 23.85 9.43 -3.93
C LEU A 593 24.83 9.65 -2.78
N VAL A 594 25.34 10.87 -2.66
CA VAL A 594 26.23 11.24 -1.55
C VAL A 594 25.51 11.09 -0.22
N GLU A 595 24.28 11.58 -0.12
CA GLU A 595 23.47 11.49 1.10
C GLU A 595 23.20 10.02 1.48
N LEU A 596 22.79 9.17 0.52
CA LEU A 596 22.61 7.74 0.76
C LEU A 596 23.89 7.06 1.24
N ALA A 597 25.02 7.35 0.59
CA ALA A 597 26.32 6.79 0.97
C ALA A 597 26.71 7.23 2.39
N VAL A 598 26.56 8.51 2.73
CA VAL A 598 26.87 9.05 4.06
C VAL A 598 25.97 8.40 5.13
N LEU A 599 24.66 8.28 4.89
CA LEU A 599 23.75 7.65 5.84
C LEU A 599 24.08 6.18 6.08
N VAL A 600 24.40 5.43 5.02
CA VAL A 600 24.81 4.02 5.15
C VAL A 600 26.12 3.90 5.93
N VAL A 601 27.10 4.77 5.65
CA VAL A 601 28.38 4.80 6.40
C VAL A 601 28.15 5.13 7.86
N ILE A 602 27.32 6.13 8.18
CA ILE A 602 27.00 6.49 9.58
C ILE A 602 26.35 5.31 10.31
N VAL A 603 25.41 4.63 9.67
CA VAL A 603 24.73 3.47 10.28
C VAL A 603 25.70 2.32 10.53
N ILE A 604 26.60 2.04 9.59
CA ILE A 604 27.61 0.98 9.74
C ILE A 604 28.67 1.38 10.77
N SER A 605 29.14 2.63 10.76
CA SER A 605 30.22 3.09 11.66
C SER A 605 29.79 3.21 13.14
N ARG A 606 28.50 3.44 13.39
CA ARG A 606 27.97 3.40 14.77
C ARG A 606 27.88 1.98 15.32
N GLY A 607 28.00 0.99 14.46
CA GLY A 607 28.02 -0.42 14.78
C GLY A 607 29.44 -0.99 14.97
N ALA A 608 30.48 -0.23 14.67
CA ALA A 608 31.87 -0.56 14.97
C ALA A 608 32.36 0.20 16.19
#